data_fdc490d97118cf30eb05d936ef43b343
#
_entry.id   fdc490d97118cf30eb05d936ef43b343
#
_cell.length_a   1.000
_cell.length_b   1.000
_cell.length_c   1.000
_cell.angle_alpha   90.00
_cell.angle_beta   90.00
_cell.angle_gamma   90.00
#
_symmetry.space_group_name_H-M   'P 1'
#
loop_
_entity.id
_entity.type
_entity.pdbx_description
1 polymer ?
#
loop_
_entity_poly.entity_id
_entity_poly.type
_entity_poly.pdbx_seq_one_letter_code
_entity_poly.pdbx_strand_id
1 'polypeptide(L)'
;MGRLRFLTAGESHGPTLGVTIEGVPAGLALSADLLAIDLARRQRGYGRGARQAIEQDRAEIAGGVRHGLTLGSPILLLVRNRDWDNWTRVMQVEALTHDEAAELATLAADGNKRATPVTRVRPGHADLAGALKYGFTDVRNVLERASARETAARVAAGGVARALLRELGVEVWSFTAEVGGVAVDPSRSVLPRDEADASPLRCPDPEAEAAMIARIDEARSNGDTIGGVFEVVAHGLPIGLGSYVHWDRRLDAALAAAVTSINIVKGVEFGLGFEQTRRFGSAVHDIIEGRGVGGRWIHRSNNAGGLTGGVTNGEPLVVRGAVKPISTLAKPLPSADLLTGEAVEKAHYERSDISVVPAAGVVGEAMVMMTLADAMLDKFGGDSLVEIRDNLDRYRERISREPVPPSSESSAAIGASPGTHASGEAGSGGDD
;
A
#
# COMPACT_ATOMS: atom_id res chain seq x y z
N MET A 1 1.42 -12.15 14.04
CA MET A 1 1.31 -12.12 12.55
C MET A 1 -0.15 -11.94 12.23
N GLY A 2 -0.50 -11.12 11.22
CA GLY A 2 -1.87 -10.96 10.78
C GLY A 2 -2.47 -12.26 10.23
N ARG A 3 -3.79 -12.32 10.11
CA ARG A 3 -4.50 -13.48 9.53
C ARG A 3 -4.35 -13.54 8.02
N LEU A 4 -4.30 -12.36 7.36
CA LEU A 4 -4.09 -12.23 5.92
C LEU A 4 -2.64 -11.85 5.63
N ARG A 5 -1.95 -12.64 4.85
CA ARG A 5 -0.59 -12.35 4.41
C ARG A 5 -0.38 -12.70 2.96
N PHE A 6 0.62 -12.08 2.35
CA PHE A 6 1.00 -12.39 0.98
C PHE A 6 2.53 -12.40 0.82
N LEU A 7 2.99 -13.15 -0.17
CA LEU A 7 4.39 -13.24 -0.54
C LEU A 7 4.52 -13.11 -2.05
N THR A 8 5.24 -12.08 -2.51
CA THR A 8 5.51 -11.89 -3.94
C THR A 8 6.85 -12.48 -4.34
N ALA A 9 6.94 -13.00 -5.56
CA ALA A 9 8.14 -13.55 -6.16
C ALA A 9 8.24 -13.15 -7.64
N GLY A 10 9.44 -13.35 -8.22
CA GLY A 10 9.71 -13.09 -9.62
C GLY A 10 10.45 -11.79 -9.89
N GLU A 11 11.03 -11.67 -11.06
CA GLU A 11 11.85 -10.59 -11.57
C GLU A 11 11.11 -9.83 -12.68
N SER A 12 11.49 -8.56 -12.90
CA SER A 12 10.85 -7.67 -13.88
C SER A 12 10.83 -8.25 -15.31
N HIS A 13 11.93 -8.87 -15.72
CA HIS A 13 12.08 -9.48 -17.03
C HIS A 13 12.17 -11.02 -16.95
N GLY A 14 11.86 -11.63 -15.80
CA GLY A 14 11.66 -13.06 -15.65
C GLY A 14 10.38 -13.53 -16.36
N PRO A 15 10.10 -14.85 -16.39
CA PRO A 15 8.95 -15.41 -17.11
C PRO A 15 7.59 -14.97 -16.52
N THR A 16 7.55 -14.73 -15.22
CA THR A 16 6.31 -14.40 -14.49
C THR A 16 6.61 -13.71 -13.16
N LEU A 17 5.67 -12.89 -12.71
CA LEU A 17 5.56 -12.50 -11.31
C LEU A 17 4.51 -13.37 -10.64
N GLY A 18 4.79 -13.82 -9.43
CA GLY A 18 3.86 -14.60 -8.63
C GLY A 18 3.50 -13.91 -7.33
N VAL A 19 2.31 -14.19 -6.81
CA VAL A 19 1.93 -13.88 -5.43
C VAL A 19 1.12 -15.02 -4.84
N THR A 20 1.53 -15.46 -3.66
CA THR A 20 0.74 -16.36 -2.82
C THR A 20 0.07 -15.55 -1.72
N ILE A 21 -1.23 -15.75 -1.54
CA ILE A 21 -2.05 -15.05 -0.53
C ILE A 21 -2.64 -16.12 0.38
N GLU A 22 -2.45 -15.97 1.69
CA GLU A 22 -2.99 -16.86 2.71
C GLU A 22 -3.93 -16.11 3.64
N GLY A 23 -4.95 -16.83 4.18
CA GLY A 23 -5.90 -16.28 5.15
C GLY A 23 -7.17 -15.71 4.51
N VAL A 24 -7.38 -15.89 3.20
CA VAL A 24 -8.63 -15.50 2.54
C VAL A 24 -9.74 -16.48 2.93
N PRO A 25 -10.91 -16.02 3.41
CA PRO A 25 -12.00 -16.90 3.81
C PRO A 25 -12.57 -17.68 2.63
N ALA A 26 -13.16 -18.84 2.89
CA ALA A 26 -13.91 -19.61 1.90
C ALA A 26 -15.19 -18.89 1.50
N GLY A 27 -15.61 -19.12 0.23
CA GLY A 27 -16.89 -18.63 -0.28
C GLY A 27 -16.87 -17.19 -0.84
N LEU A 28 -15.71 -16.55 -0.93
CA LEU A 28 -15.57 -15.26 -1.59
C LEU A 28 -15.59 -15.43 -3.12
N ALA A 29 -16.44 -14.66 -3.81
CA ALA A 29 -16.47 -14.64 -5.26
C ALA A 29 -15.20 -13.97 -5.82
N LEU A 30 -14.46 -14.69 -6.69
CA LEU A 30 -13.20 -14.23 -7.27
C LEU A 30 -13.05 -14.72 -8.70
N SER A 31 -12.65 -13.81 -9.62
CA SER A 31 -12.35 -14.13 -11.01
C SER A 31 -11.13 -13.35 -11.51
N ALA A 32 -10.49 -13.85 -12.56
CA ALA A 32 -9.39 -13.16 -13.23
C ALA A 32 -9.83 -11.81 -13.83
N ASP A 33 -11.06 -11.68 -14.27
CA ASP A 33 -11.61 -10.43 -14.82
C ASP A 33 -11.76 -9.36 -13.75
N LEU A 34 -12.17 -9.74 -12.54
CA LEU A 34 -12.23 -8.82 -11.41
C LEU A 34 -10.82 -8.28 -11.07
N LEU A 35 -9.82 -9.14 -11.04
CA LEU A 35 -8.43 -8.75 -10.78
C LEU A 35 -7.84 -7.88 -11.91
N ALA A 36 -8.27 -8.09 -13.14
CA ALA A 36 -7.80 -7.33 -14.31
C ALA A 36 -8.17 -5.83 -14.24
N ILE A 37 -9.24 -5.47 -13.53
CA ILE A 37 -9.70 -4.08 -13.40
C ILE A 37 -8.59 -3.20 -12.77
N ASP A 38 -8.08 -3.58 -11.63
CA ASP A 38 -7.05 -2.81 -10.92
C ASP A 38 -5.68 -2.90 -11.60
N LEU A 39 -5.35 -4.04 -12.21
CA LEU A 39 -4.15 -4.17 -13.02
C LEU A 39 -4.17 -3.22 -14.23
N ALA A 40 -5.31 -3.08 -14.90
CA ALA A 40 -5.48 -2.10 -15.99
C ALA A 40 -5.38 -0.65 -15.49
N ARG A 41 -5.95 -0.33 -14.32
CA ARG A 41 -5.84 1.00 -13.69
C ARG A 41 -4.38 1.35 -13.36
N ARG A 42 -3.60 0.39 -12.83
CA ARG A 42 -2.17 0.56 -12.53
C ARG A 42 -1.36 0.90 -13.79
N GLN A 43 -1.76 0.42 -14.96
CA GLN A 43 -1.03 0.65 -16.21
C GLN A 43 -1.36 2.00 -16.87
N ARG A 44 -2.44 2.67 -16.48
CA ARG A 44 -2.84 3.99 -17.00
C ARG A 44 -2.09 5.11 -16.30
N GLY A 45 -2.18 6.30 -16.87
CA GLY A 45 -1.69 7.55 -16.29
C GLY A 45 -0.86 8.38 -17.26
N TYR A 46 -1.04 9.70 -17.20
CA TYR A 46 -0.21 10.64 -17.95
C TYR A 46 1.24 10.64 -17.41
N GLY A 47 2.21 10.82 -18.28
CA GLY A 47 3.63 10.74 -17.91
C GLY A 47 4.24 9.34 -18.01
N ARG A 48 3.44 8.31 -18.37
CA ARG A 48 3.93 6.94 -18.56
C ARG A 48 4.70 6.78 -19.85
N GLY A 49 5.70 5.89 -19.84
CA GLY A 49 6.50 5.57 -21.02
C GLY A 49 5.79 4.65 -22.02
N ALA A 50 6.30 4.58 -23.25
CA ALA A 50 5.72 3.79 -24.35
C ALA A 50 5.63 2.28 -24.06
N ARG A 51 6.40 1.74 -23.12
CA ARG A 51 6.36 0.32 -22.71
C ARG A 51 4.97 -0.09 -22.19
N GLN A 52 4.25 0.82 -21.57
CA GLN A 52 2.92 0.56 -21.01
C GLN A 52 1.85 0.26 -22.06
N ALA A 53 2.04 0.69 -23.31
CA ALA A 53 1.13 0.38 -24.40
C ALA A 53 1.18 -1.10 -24.83
N ILE A 54 2.28 -1.80 -24.53
CA ILE A 54 2.53 -3.19 -24.90
C ILE A 54 2.07 -4.14 -23.80
N GLU A 55 2.19 -3.74 -22.52
CA GLU A 55 1.89 -4.56 -21.37
C GLU A 55 0.39 -4.45 -21.00
N GLN A 56 -0.32 -5.55 -21.12
CA GLN A 56 -1.65 -5.74 -20.52
C GLN A 56 -1.52 -6.80 -19.44
N ASP A 57 -1.27 -6.35 -18.21
CA ASP A 57 -1.16 -7.24 -17.06
C ASP A 57 -2.50 -7.91 -16.81
N ARG A 58 -2.47 -9.24 -16.72
CA ARG A 58 -3.62 -10.06 -16.34
C ARG A 58 -3.14 -11.12 -15.35
N ALA A 59 -3.80 -11.23 -14.22
CA ALA A 59 -3.51 -12.25 -13.24
C ALA A 59 -4.24 -13.55 -13.62
N GLU A 60 -3.49 -14.64 -13.69
CA GLU A 60 -3.98 -16.01 -13.78
C GLU A 60 -4.16 -16.54 -12.35
N ILE A 61 -5.32 -17.12 -12.04
CA ILE A 61 -5.56 -17.79 -10.76
C ILE A 61 -5.15 -19.25 -10.92
N ALA A 62 -3.99 -19.60 -10.34
CA ALA A 62 -3.40 -20.94 -10.47
C ALA A 62 -3.79 -21.87 -9.32
N GLY A 63 -4.40 -21.40 -8.24
CA GLY A 63 -4.87 -22.20 -7.12
C GLY A 63 -5.69 -21.40 -6.10
N GLY A 64 -6.37 -22.10 -5.19
CA GLY A 64 -7.15 -21.51 -4.10
C GLY A 64 -8.58 -21.10 -4.45
N VAL A 65 -9.00 -21.26 -5.71
CA VAL A 65 -10.36 -20.91 -6.20
C VAL A 65 -10.93 -22.06 -7.02
N ARG A 66 -12.20 -22.37 -6.82
CA ARG A 66 -12.94 -23.36 -7.62
C ARG A 66 -14.34 -22.85 -7.91
N HIS A 67 -14.77 -22.96 -9.17
CA HIS A 67 -16.11 -22.51 -9.62
C HIS A 67 -16.39 -21.04 -9.23
N GLY A 68 -15.36 -20.18 -9.27
CA GLY A 68 -15.47 -18.76 -8.95
C GLY A 68 -15.53 -18.42 -7.46
N LEU A 69 -15.35 -19.39 -6.56
CA LEU A 69 -15.35 -19.19 -5.11
C LEU A 69 -14.02 -19.61 -4.48
N THR A 70 -13.53 -18.83 -3.52
CA THR A 70 -12.36 -19.17 -2.72
C THR A 70 -12.61 -20.39 -1.84
N LEU A 71 -11.55 -21.14 -1.54
CA LEU A 71 -11.61 -22.41 -0.81
C LEU A 71 -11.14 -22.32 0.66
N GLY A 72 -10.67 -21.14 1.11
CA GLY A 72 -10.00 -21.03 2.41
C GLY A 72 -8.53 -21.48 2.39
N SER A 73 -8.07 -22.08 1.30
CA SER A 73 -6.68 -22.44 1.06
C SER A 73 -5.89 -21.28 0.44
N PRO A 74 -4.54 -21.32 0.46
CA PRO A 74 -3.73 -20.30 -0.19
C PRO A 74 -4.11 -20.10 -1.66
N ILE A 75 -4.17 -18.85 -2.09
CA ILE A 75 -4.44 -18.45 -3.47
C ILE A 75 -3.10 -18.15 -4.14
N LEU A 76 -2.84 -18.77 -5.30
CA LEU A 76 -1.69 -18.49 -6.14
C LEU A 76 -2.13 -17.72 -7.37
N LEU A 77 -1.56 -16.52 -7.56
CA LEU A 77 -1.76 -15.69 -8.74
C LEU A 77 -0.45 -15.54 -9.50
N LEU A 78 -0.53 -15.61 -10.84
CA LEU A 78 0.60 -15.46 -11.74
C LEU A 78 0.32 -14.32 -12.75
N VAL A 79 1.30 -13.42 -12.93
CA VAL A 79 1.26 -12.37 -13.95
C VAL A 79 2.39 -12.64 -14.95
N ARG A 80 2.02 -13.15 -16.14
CA ARG A 80 2.98 -13.54 -17.19
C ARG A 80 3.68 -12.32 -17.76
N ASN A 81 4.97 -12.46 -18.07
CA ASN A 81 5.74 -11.45 -18.79
C ASN A 81 5.60 -11.66 -20.30
N ARG A 82 4.98 -10.69 -20.99
CA ARG A 82 4.81 -10.78 -22.45
C ARG A 82 6.10 -10.56 -23.24
N ASP A 83 7.12 -9.94 -22.63
CA ASP A 83 8.42 -9.69 -23.25
C ASP A 83 9.42 -10.83 -22.96
N TRP A 84 8.97 -11.94 -22.35
CA TRP A 84 9.82 -13.05 -21.91
C TRP A 84 10.68 -13.63 -23.03
N ASP A 85 10.15 -13.79 -24.25
CA ASP A 85 10.87 -14.36 -25.38
C ASP A 85 12.17 -13.61 -25.70
N ASN A 86 12.23 -12.33 -25.42
CA ASN A 86 13.40 -11.48 -25.57
C ASN A 86 14.42 -11.59 -24.43
N TRP A 87 14.08 -12.28 -23.33
CA TRP A 87 14.88 -12.35 -22.12
C TRP A 87 15.27 -13.77 -21.72
N THR A 88 14.78 -14.79 -22.42
CA THR A 88 14.93 -16.20 -22.11
C THR A 88 16.37 -16.60 -21.80
N ARG A 89 17.34 -16.13 -22.60
CA ARG A 89 18.76 -16.44 -22.39
C ARG A 89 19.37 -15.64 -21.22
N VAL A 90 19.06 -14.36 -21.14
CA VAL A 90 19.64 -13.44 -20.13
C VAL A 90 19.11 -13.75 -18.72
N MET A 91 17.85 -14.17 -18.62
CA MET A 91 17.14 -14.40 -17.36
C MET A 91 16.78 -15.88 -17.14
N GLN A 92 17.46 -16.81 -17.83
CA GLN A 92 17.20 -18.23 -17.62
C GLN A 92 17.55 -18.66 -16.19
N VAL A 93 16.78 -19.63 -15.66
CA VAL A 93 16.95 -20.16 -14.31
C VAL A 93 18.11 -21.16 -14.25
N GLU A 94 18.25 -21.96 -15.31
CA GLU A 94 19.27 -22.98 -15.39
C GLU A 94 20.67 -22.39 -15.58
N ALA A 95 21.67 -23.07 -15.08
CA ALA A 95 23.07 -22.69 -15.28
C ALA A 95 23.40 -22.59 -16.77
N LEU A 96 24.14 -21.56 -17.16
CA LEU A 96 24.62 -21.42 -18.52
C LEU A 96 25.64 -22.51 -18.83
N THR A 97 25.48 -23.17 -19.96
CA THR A 97 26.56 -23.99 -20.54
C THR A 97 27.73 -23.12 -21.00
N HIS A 98 28.87 -23.71 -21.30
CA HIS A 98 30.03 -22.95 -21.81
C HIS A 98 29.70 -22.21 -23.12
N ASP A 99 28.99 -22.86 -24.02
CA ASP A 99 28.59 -22.28 -25.31
C ASP A 99 27.59 -21.14 -25.13
N GLU A 100 26.62 -21.28 -24.26
CA GLU A 100 25.65 -20.25 -23.93
C GLU A 100 26.28 -19.00 -23.27
N ALA A 101 27.26 -19.20 -22.39
CA ALA A 101 28.03 -18.13 -21.80
C ALA A 101 28.88 -17.39 -22.86
N ALA A 102 29.49 -18.11 -23.80
CA ALA A 102 30.25 -17.53 -24.90
C ALA A 102 29.34 -16.77 -25.87
N GLU A 103 28.14 -17.29 -26.16
CA GLU A 103 27.13 -16.57 -26.96
C GLU A 103 26.74 -15.25 -26.32
N LEU A 104 26.40 -15.23 -25.00
CA LEU A 104 26.06 -14.00 -24.27
C LEU A 104 27.20 -12.99 -24.25
N ALA A 105 28.45 -13.47 -24.07
CA ALA A 105 29.62 -12.60 -24.10
C ALA A 105 29.81 -11.97 -25.51
N THR A 106 29.57 -12.72 -26.58
CA THR A 106 29.60 -12.22 -27.96
C THR A 106 28.49 -11.17 -28.18
N LEU A 107 27.25 -11.47 -27.76
CA LEU A 107 26.16 -10.52 -27.87
C LEU A 107 26.44 -9.21 -27.09
N ALA A 108 27.05 -9.31 -25.91
CA ALA A 108 27.45 -8.16 -25.13
C ALA A 108 28.53 -7.34 -25.83
N ALA A 109 29.54 -7.99 -26.41
CA ALA A 109 30.60 -7.34 -27.18
C ALA A 109 30.05 -6.63 -28.44
N ASP A 110 29.02 -7.18 -29.08
CA ASP A 110 28.31 -6.59 -30.21
C ASP A 110 27.33 -5.46 -29.80
N GLY A 111 27.32 -5.08 -28.51
CA GLY A 111 26.54 -3.95 -27.99
C GLY A 111 25.09 -4.27 -27.65
N ASN A 112 24.73 -5.56 -27.53
CA ASN A 112 23.40 -5.95 -27.04
C ASN A 112 23.24 -5.59 -25.56
N LYS A 113 22.46 -4.55 -25.29
CA LYS A 113 22.25 -4.00 -23.93
C LYS A 113 21.63 -5.00 -22.95
N ARG A 114 20.85 -5.99 -23.44
CA ARG A 114 20.25 -7.01 -22.56
C ARG A 114 21.32 -8.00 -22.08
N ALA A 115 22.22 -8.41 -22.98
CA ALA A 115 23.31 -9.35 -22.65
C ALA A 115 24.46 -8.70 -21.87
N THR A 116 24.61 -7.36 -21.92
CA THR A 116 25.68 -6.63 -21.25
C THR A 116 25.42 -6.60 -19.73
N PRO A 117 26.38 -7.05 -18.88
CA PRO A 117 26.29 -6.90 -17.44
C PRO A 117 26.12 -5.43 -17.04
N VAL A 118 25.32 -5.18 -16.02
CA VAL A 118 25.07 -3.83 -15.50
C VAL A 118 25.99 -3.57 -14.33
N THR A 119 26.97 -2.66 -14.50
CA THR A 119 27.92 -2.28 -13.46
C THR A 119 27.78 -0.84 -13.00
N ARG A 120 27.15 0.04 -13.81
CA ARG A 120 26.92 1.46 -13.50
C ARG A 120 25.66 1.60 -12.65
N VAL A 121 25.84 1.90 -11.37
CA VAL A 121 24.73 2.01 -10.42
C VAL A 121 23.90 3.29 -10.63
N ARG A 122 22.60 3.25 -10.36
CA ARG A 122 21.72 4.41 -10.47
C ARG A 122 21.59 5.13 -9.14
N PRO A 123 21.82 6.44 -9.08
CA PRO A 123 21.51 7.24 -7.89
C PRO A 123 20.00 7.15 -7.57
N GLY A 124 19.67 6.99 -6.28
CA GLY A 124 18.28 6.89 -5.83
C GLY A 124 17.60 5.55 -6.07
N HIS A 125 18.29 4.55 -6.61
CA HIS A 125 17.82 3.16 -6.76
C HIS A 125 18.50 2.23 -5.74
N ALA A 126 18.02 0.99 -5.63
CA ALA A 126 18.60 -0.02 -4.74
C ALA A 126 19.94 -0.60 -5.24
N ASP A 127 20.40 -0.24 -6.42
CA ASP A 127 21.49 -0.85 -7.18
C ASP A 127 22.76 -1.06 -6.35
N LEU A 128 23.34 0.02 -5.82
CA LEU A 128 24.59 -0.05 -5.06
C LEU A 128 24.40 -0.81 -3.74
N ALA A 129 23.40 -0.39 -2.95
CA ALA A 129 23.17 -0.99 -1.63
C ALA A 129 22.79 -2.47 -1.73
N GLY A 130 22.01 -2.84 -2.72
CA GLY A 130 21.60 -4.22 -2.96
C GLY A 130 22.75 -5.08 -3.45
N ALA A 131 23.55 -4.58 -4.40
CA ALA A 131 24.69 -5.33 -4.93
C ALA A 131 25.74 -5.59 -3.82
N LEU A 132 26.08 -4.59 -3.03
CA LEU A 132 27.01 -4.74 -1.90
C LEU A 132 26.45 -5.67 -0.81
N LYS A 133 25.16 -5.58 -0.51
CA LYS A 133 24.52 -6.43 0.51
C LYS A 133 24.60 -7.92 0.20
N TYR A 134 24.45 -8.29 -1.08
CA TYR A 134 24.39 -9.69 -1.51
C TYR A 134 25.65 -10.16 -2.24
N GLY A 135 26.66 -9.29 -2.43
CA GLY A 135 27.91 -9.61 -3.11
C GLY A 135 27.75 -9.80 -4.62
N PHE A 136 26.80 -9.09 -5.24
CA PHE A 136 26.60 -9.19 -6.69
C PHE A 136 27.59 -8.31 -7.45
N THR A 137 28.09 -8.83 -8.57
CA THR A 137 28.94 -8.12 -9.53
C THR A 137 28.16 -7.59 -10.73
N ASP A 138 26.96 -8.11 -10.97
CA ASP A 138 25.99 -7.59 -11.94
C ASP A 138 24.78 -7.03 -11.18
N VAL A 139 24.55 -5.72 -11.32
CA VAL A 139 23.46 -4.99 -10.69
C VAL A 139 22.10 -5.47 -11.21
N ARG A 140 22.06 -6.18 -12.34
CA ARG A 140 20.82 -6.78 -12.87
C ARG A 140 20.10 -7.61 -11.83
N ASN A 141 20.80 -8.39 -11.02
CA ASN A 141 20.22 -9.20 -9.94
C ASN A 141 19.45 -8.37 -8.89
N VAL A 142 19.82 -7.10 -8.73
CA VAL A 142 19.12 -6.16 -7.85
C VAL A 142 17.99 -5.45 -8.58
N LEU A 143 18.28 -4.89 -9.75
CA LEU A 143 17.31 -4.04 -10.48
C LEU A 143 16.07 -4.80 -10.93
N GLU A 144 16.20 -6.08 -11.26
CA GLU A 144 15.10 -6.93 -11.68
C GLU A 144 14.07 -7.12 -10.54
N ARG A 145 14.54 -7.40 -9.33
CA ARG A 145 13.66 -7.58 -8.17
C ARG A 145 13.18 -6.25 -7.58
N ALA A 146 14.04 -5.22 -7.55
CA ALA A 146 13.71 -3.89 -7.03
C ALA A 146 12.87 -3.04 -8.00
N SER A 147 12.57 -3.55 -9.17
CA SER A 147 11.77 -2.89 -10.20
C SER A 147 10.34 -2.63 -9.73
N ALA A 148 9.77 -1.49 -10.12
CA ALA A 148 8.35 -1.17 -9.90
C ALA A 148 7.39 -2.20 -10.58
N ARG A 149 7.87 -3.05 -11.48
CA ARG A 149 7.11 -4.15 -12.08
C ARG A 149 6.57 -5.13 -11.04
N GLU A 150 7.30 -5.36 -9.95
CA GLU A 150 6.89 -6.20 -8.81
C GLU A 150 5.52 -5.78 -8.24
N THR A 151 5.19 -4.50 -8.29
CA THR A 151 3.90 -3.99 -7.81
C THR A 151 2.69 -4.54 -8.56
N ALA A 152 2.86 -5.15 -9.75
CA ALA A 152 1.76 -5.86 -10.43
C ALA A 152 1.25 -7.04 -9.59
N ALA A 153 2.16 -7.79 -8.94
CA ALA A 153 1.77 -8.86 -8.02
C ALA A 153 1.06 -8.32 -6.77
N ARG A 154 1.50 -7.17 -6.22
CA ARG A 154 0.81 -6.51 -5.09
C ARG A 154 -0.59 -6.04 -5.47
N VAL A 155 -0.78 -5.47 -6.66
CA VAL A 155 -2.09 -5.03 -7.14
C VAL A 155 -3.02 -6.22 -7.39
N ALA A 156 -2.50 -7.33 -7.90
CA ALA A 156 -3.27 -8.56 -8.02
C ALA A 156 -3.76 -9.07 -6.64
N ALA A 157 -2.87 -9.08 -5.63
CA ALA A 157 -3.25 -9.40 -4.24
C ALA A 157 -4.27 -8.42 -3.67
N GLY A 158 -4.06 -7.12 -3.91
CA GLY A 158 -5.00 -6.06 -3.53
C GLY A 158 -6.40 -6.25 -4.12
N GLY A 159 -6.49 -6.79 -5.34
CA GLY A 159 -7.78 -7.13 -5.98
C GLY A 159 -8.56 -8.20 -5.21
N VAL A 160 -7.87 -9.18 -4.60
CA VAL A 160 -8.48 -10.18 -3.71
C VAL A 160 -9.00 -9.51 -2.43
N ALA A 161 -8.19 -8.63 -1.83
CA ALA A 161 -8.60 -7.87 -0.65
C ALA A 161 -9.77 -6.93 -0.96
N ARG A 162 -9.81 -6.30 -2.15
CA ARG A 162 -10.94 -5.49 -2.62
C ARG A 162 -12.23 -6.30 -2.69
N ALA A 163 -12.17 -7.53 -3.23
CA ALA A 163 -13.33 -8.40 -3.29
C ALA A 163 -13.89 -8.67 -1.88
N LEU A 164 -13.02 -9.02 -0.92
CA LEU A 164 -13.40 -9.25 0.47
C LEU A 164 -13.99 -8.00 1.13
N LEU A 165 -13.32 -6.87 1.00
CA LEU A 165 -13.74 -5.61 1.63
C LEU A 165 -15.08 -5.13 1.10
N ARG A 166 -15.36 -5.26 -0.20
CA ARG A 166 -16.67 -4.93 -0.80
C ARG A 166 -17.81 -5.77 -0.21
N GLU A 167 -17.57 -7.07 -0.01
CA GLU A 167 -18.54 -7.97 0.63
C GLU A 167 -18.85 -7.57 2.08
N LEU A 168 -17.96 -6.82 2.71
CA LEU A 168 -18.09 -6.28 4.07
C LEU A 168 -18.56 -4.82 4.09
N GLY A 169 -18.89 -4.24 2.92
CA GLY A 169 -19.39 -2.87 2.78
C GLY A 169 -18.31 -1.79 2.86
N VAL A 170 -17.05 -2.14 2.57
CA VAL A 170 -15.92 -1.20 2.55
C VAL A 170 -15.49 -0.93 1.12
N GLU A 171 -15.41 0.36 0.75
CA GLU A 171 -14.93 0.82 -0.54
C GLU A 171 -13.63 1.60 -0.39
N VAL A 172 -12.66 1.33 -1.29
CA VAL A 172 -11.34 1.97 -1.29
C VAL A 172 -11.02 2.46 -2.69
N TRP A 173 -10.56 3.71 -2.79
CA TRP A 173 -10.07 4.32 -4.03
C TRP A 173 -8.93 5.30 -3.75
N SER A 174 -8.26 5.76 -4.80
CA SER A 174 -7.21 6.76 -4.72
C SER A 174 -7.33 7.81 -5.81
N PHE A 175 -6.68 8.93 -5.59
CA PHE A 175 -6.50 9.97 -6.59
C PHE A 175 -5.11 10.60 -6.45
N THR A 176 -4.70 11.34 -7.49
CA THR A 176 -3.48 12.13 -7.47
C THR A 176 -3.77 13.45 -6.78
N ALA A 177 -3.18 13.64 -5.60
CA ALA A 177 -3.37 14.84 -4.79
C ALA A 177 -2.39 15.96 -5.15
N GLU A 178 -1.18 15.61 -5.63
CA GLU A 178 -0.15 16.58 -5.98
C GLU A 178 0.82 16.02 -7.04
N VAL A 179 1.30 16.87 -7.95
CA VAL A 179 2.45 16.58 -8.81
C VAL A 179 3.35 17.81 -8.86
N GLY A 180 4.62 17.64 -8.46
CA GLY A 180 5.65 18.67 -8.61
C GLY A 180 5.32 20.02 -7.94
N GLY A 181 4.65 19.98 -6.79
CA GLY A 181 4.26 21.15 -6.01
C GLY A 181 2.92 21.76 -6.42
N VAL A 182 2.24 21.21 -7.45
CA VAL A 182 0.86 21.58 -7.81
C VAL A 182 -0.09 20.60 -7.14
N ALA A 183 -0.93 21.07 -6.23
CA ALA A 183 -1.84 20.27 -5.44
C ALA A 183 -3.31 20.56 -5.76
N VAL A 184 -4.16 19.56 -5.52
CA VAL A 184 -5.62 19.71 -5.47
C VAL A 184 -5.99 20.57 -4.27
N ASP A 185 -7.05 21.38 -4.37
CA ASP A 185 -7.55 22.17 -3.27
C ASP A 185 -7.89 21.29 -2.05
N PRO A 186 -7.26 21.50 -0.88
CA PRO A 186 -7.51 20.72 0.32
C PRO A 186 -8.97 20.71 0.79
N SER A 187 -9.78 21.70 0.40
CA SER A 187 -11.21 21.75 0.72
C SER A 187 -12.01 20.66 -0.01
N ARG A 188 -11.44 20.05 -1.04
CA ARG A 188 -12.03 18.95 -1.83
C ARG A 188 -11.64 17.56 -1.32
N SER A 189 -11.52 17.38 -0.03
CA SER A 189 -10.98 16.19 0.64
C SER A 189 -11.79 14.88 0.46
N VAL A 190 -12.96 14.92 -0.19
CA VAL A 190 -13.79 13.73 -0.47
C VAL A 190 -14.29 13.83 -1.92
N LEU A 191 -13.42 13.48 -2.84
CA LEU A 191 -13.71 13.56 -4.27
C LEU A 191 -14.28 12.22 -4.77
N PRO A 192 -15.29 12.23 -5.67
CA PRO A 192 -15.88 10.99 -6.17
C PRO A 192 -14.87 10.14 -6.95
N ARG A 193 -14.92 8.83 -6.71
CA ARG A 193 -14.06 7.85 -7.39
C ARG A 193 -14.14 7.96 -8.90
N ASP A 194 -15.34 8.08 -9.44
CA ASP A 194 -15.59 8.03 -10.89
C ASP A 194 -14.94 9.22 -11.61
N GLU A 195 -14.89 10.39 -10.97
CA GLU A 195 -14.19 11.57 -11.51
C GLU A 195 -12.68 11.32 -11.58
N ALA A 196 -12.08 10.75 -10.53
CA ALA A 196 -10.68 10.41 -10.52
C ALA A 196 -10.33 9.36 -11.61
N ASP A 197 -11.13 8.29 -11.75
CA ASP A 197 -10.86 7.23 -12.72
C ASP A 197 -11.06 7.68 -14.19
N ALA A 198 -11.84 8.75 -14.44
CA ALA A 198 -12.03 9.35 -15.76
C ALA A 198 -10.84 10.23 -16.20
N SER A 199 -10.07 10.79 -15.25
CA SER A 199 -8.92 11.66 -15.51
C SER A 199 -7.69 10.85 -15.93
N PRO A 200 -6.91 11.34 -16.92
CA PRO A 200 -5.62 10.73 -17.31
C PRO A 200 -4.57 10.79 -16.19
N LEU A 201 -4.69 11.73 -15.26
CA LEU A 201 -3.86 11.80 -14.04
C LEU A 201 -4.54 11.21 -12.82
N ARG A 202 -5.78 10.73 -12.93
CA ARG A 202 -6.59 10.34 -11.78
C ARG A 202 -6.75 11.51 -10.79
N CYS A 203 -6.82 12.74 -11.32
CA CYS A 203 -7.02 13.96 -10.57
C CYS A 203 -8.47 14.42 -10.80
N PRO A 204 -9.32 14.51 -9.78
CA PRO A 204 -10.72 14.89 -9.94
C PRO A 204 -10.93 16.41 -10.01
N ASP A 205 -9.87 17.20 -9.97
CA ASP A 205 -9.88 18.65 -10.15
C ASP A 205 -9.30 19.02 -11.52
N PRO A 206 -10.11 19.43 -12.51
CA PRO A 206 -9.65 19.72 -13.86
C PRO A 206 -8.63 20.87 -13.96
N GLU A 207 -8.71 21.85 -13.06
CA GLU A 207 -7.76 22.99 -13.07
C GLU A 207 -6.40 22.55 -12.53
N ALA A 208 -6.39 21.82 -11.40
CA ALA A 208 -5.18 21.22 -10.88
C ALA A 208 -4.59 20.18 -11.84
N GLU A 209 -5.42 19.37 -12.51
CA GLU A 209 -4.98 18.42 -13.54
C GLU A 209 -4.21 19.09 -14.67
N ALA A 210 -4.75 20.16 -15.26
CA ALA A 210 -4.09 20.88 -16.34
C ALA A 210 -2.73 21.44 -15.91
N ALA A 211 -2.64 22.00 -14.70
CA ALA A 211 -1.39 22.51 -14.14
C ALA A 211 -0.38 21.39 -13.83
N MET A 212 -0.83 20.24 -13.32
CA MET A 212 0.01 19.05 -13.09
C MET A 212 0.55 18.48 -14.40
N ILE A 213 -0.26 18.41 -15.46
CA ILE A 213 0.16 17.99 -16.80
C ILE A 213 1.29 18.89 -17.30
N ALA A 214 1.16 20.22 -17.16
CA ALA A 214 2.20 21.17 -17.56
C ALA A 214 3.52 20.91 -16.81
N ARG A 215 3.49 20.57 -15.52
CA ARG A 215 4.69 20.21 -14.75
C ARG A 215 5.35 18.92 -15.25
N ILE A 216 4.55 17.91 -15.63
CA ILE A 216 5.07 16.66 -16.19
C ILE A 216 5.73 16.92 -17.56
N ASP A 217 5.14 17.78 -18.40
CA ASP A 217 5.68 18.12 -19.70
C ASP A 217 6.96 18.95 -19.59
N GLU A 218 7.05 19.82 -18.62
CA GLU A 218 8.30 20.52 -18.28
C GLU A 218 9.40 19.53 -17.88
N ALA A 219 9.12 18.58 -16.98
CA ALA A 219 10.08 17.55 -16.61
C ALA A 219 10.52 16.71 -17.82
N ARG A 220 9.56 16.33 -18.68
CA ARG A 220 9.84 15.59 -19.94
C ARG A 220 10.78 16.36 -20.86
N SER A 221 10.53 17.66 -21.07
CA SER A 221 11.35 18.51 -21.95
C SER A 221 12.78 18.69 -21.43
N ASN A 222 12.96 18.66 -20.12
CA ASN A 222 14.24 18.75 -19.45
C ASN A 222 15.01 17.41 -19.39
N GLY A 223 14.38 16.29 -19.81
CA GLY A 223 14.93 14.95 -19.68
C GLY A 223 14.98 14.45 -18.24
N ASP A 224 14.08 14.96 -17.40
CA ASP A 224 13.98 14.71 -15.96
C ASP A 224 12.73 13.90 -15.60
N THR A 225 12.54 13.64 -14.30
CA THR A 225 11.39 12.95 -13.71
C THR A 225 10.81 13.78 -12.57
N ILE A 226 9.53 13.57 -12.27
CA ILE A 226 8.82 14.35 -11.25
C ILE A 226 7.99 13.45 -10.34
N GLY A 227 8.00 13.75 -9.05
CA GLY A 227 7.23 13.08 -8.02
C GLY A 227 5.95 13.83 -7.69
N GLY A 228 5.30 13.39 -6.61
CA GLY A 228 4.06 14.00 -6.13
C GLY A 228 3.47 13.23 -4.96
N VAL A 229 2.17 13.39 -4.74
CA VAL A 229 1.42 12.77 -3.65
C VAL A 229 0.17 12.10 -4.22
N PHE A 230 -0.07 10.86 -3.84
CA PHE A 230 -1.39 10.24 -3.99
C PHE A 230 -2.12 10.22 -2.65
N GLU A 231 -3.45 10.23 -2.71
CA GLU A 231 -4.30 10.02 -1.55
C GLU A 231 -5.17 8.78 -1.75
N VAL A 232 -5.25 7.93 -0.73
CA VAL A 232 -6.14 6.76 -0.66
C VAL A 232 -7.22 7.05 0.36
N VAL A 233 -8.48 6.84 -0.05
CA VAL A 233 -9.67 7.00 0.79
C VAL A 233 -10.37 5.66 0.94
N ALA A 234 -10.78 5.33 2.18
CA ALA A 234 -11.61 4.16 2.44
C ALA A 234 -12.87 4.54 3.22
N HIS A 235 -14.03 4.14 2.70
CA HIS A 235 -15.34 4.34 3.32
C HIS A 235 -15.94 3.02 3.82
N GLY A 236 -16.89 3.11 4.76
CA GLY A 236 -17.64 1.96 5.27
C GLY A 236 -16.93 1.17 6.35
N LEU A 237 -15.77 1.65 6.83
CA LEU A 237 -15.04 1.01 7.92
C LEU A 237 -15.85 1.08 9.24
N PRO A 238 -16.02 -0.05 9.95
CA PRO A 238 -16.61 -0.03 11.28
C PRO A 238 -15.66 0.68 12.28
N ILE A 239 -16.22 1.34 13.28
CA ILE A 239 -15.43 1.83 14.42
C ILE A 239 -14.73 0.64 15.07
N GLY A 240 -13.47 0.83 15.50
CA GLY A 240 -12.78 -0.13 16.33
C GLY A 240 -11.92 -1.16 15.62
N LEU A 241 -11.50 -0.93 14.34
CA LEU A 241 -10.42 -1.68 13.72
C LEU A 241 -9.06 -1.18 14.22
N GLY A 242 -8.12 -2.08 14.39
CA GLY A 242 -6.83 -1.78 15.01
C GLY A 242 -6.89 -1.76 16.53
N SER A 243 -5.88 -1.22 17.18
CA SER A 243 -5.78 -1.21 18.64
C SER A 243 -4.97 -0.03 19.17
N TYR A 244 -5.37 0.51 20.30
CA TYR A 244 -4.58 1.50 21.07
C TYR A 244 -3.74 0.84 22.18
N VAL A 245 -3.93 -0.46 22.40
CA VAL A 245 -3.40 -1.17 23.57
C VAL A 245 -1.87 -1.32 23.51
N HIS A 246 -1.32 -1.54 22.30
CA HIS A 246 0.12 -1.67 22.08
C HIS A 246 0.54 -1.12 20.73
N TRP A 247 1.77 -0.60 20.61
CA TRP A 247 2.26 0.13 19.44
C TRP A 247 2.23 -0.67 18.13
N ASP A 248 2.53 -1.98 18.19
CA ASP A 248 2.59 -2.89 17.04
C ASP A 248 1.20 -3.35 16.54
N ARG A 249 0.14 -3.05 17.32
CA ARG A 249 -1.25 -3.37 16.98
C ARG A 249 -2.04 -2.16 16.47
N ARG A 250 -1.40 -1.01 16.38
CA ARG A 250 -1.99 0.22 15.85
C ARG A 250 -2.20 0.10 14.35
N LEU A 251 -3.40 0.46 13.87
CA LEU A 251 -3.73 0.40 12.45
C LEU A 251 -2.98 1.46 11.63
N ASP A 252 -2.77 2.67 12.18
CA ASP A 252 -1.95 3.71 11.55
C ASP A 252 -0.50 3.25 11.32
N ALA A 253 0.10 2.56 12.29
CA ALA A 253 1.43 1.99 12.16
C ALA A 253 1.49 0.91 11.05
N ALA A 254 0.51 0.00 11.02
CA ALA A 254 0.42 -1.04 9.99
C ALA A 254 0.23 -0.44 8.58
N LEU A 255 -0.68 0.54 8.44
CA LEU A 255 -0.90 1.26 7.18
C LEU A 255 0.35 2.04 6.73
N ALA A 256 1.03 2.74 7.65
CA ALA A 256 2.26 3.45 7.35
C ALA A 256 3.34 2.50 6.83
N ALA A 257 3.54 1.35 7.49
CA ALA A 257 4.49 0.32 7.06
C ALA A 257 4.15 -0.22 5.66
N ALA A 258 2.86 -0.52 5.41
CA ALA A 258 2.39 -1.02 4.13
C ALA A 258 2.63 -0.02 2.99
N VAL A 259 2.24 1.24 3.17
CA VAL A 259 2.40 2.30 2.16
C VAL A 259 3.87 2.67 1.95
N THR A 260 4.66 2.78 3.02
CA THR A 260 6.11 3.07 2.92
C THR A 260 6.88 1.93 2.23
N SER A 261 6.36 0.70 2.25
CA SER A 261 6.96 -0.45 1.55
C SER A 261 6.91 -0.35 0.02
N ILE A 262 6.15 0.60 -0.53
CA ILE A 262 6.11 0.85 -1.98
C ILE A 262 7.42 1.52 -2.40
N ASN A 263 8.08 0.97 -3.41
CA ASN A 263 9.47 1.26 -3.79
C ASN A 263 9.83 2.75 -3.89
N ILE A 264 8.87 3.61 -4.26
CA ILE A 264 9.07 5.04 -4.53
C ILE A 264 8.50 5.94 -3.42
N VAL A 265 7.78 5.39 -2.43
CA VAL A 265 7.22 6.16 -1.33
C VAL A 265 8.29 6.53 -0.31
N LYS A 266 8.29 7.79 0.14
CA LYS A 266 9.25 8.36 1.09
C LYS A 266 8.60 9.05 2.28
N GLY A 267 7.29 9.24 2.25
CA GLY A 267 6.52 9.81 3.35
C GLY A 267 5.11 9.28 3.35
N VAL A 268 4.50 9.20 4.52
CA VAL A 268 3.10 8.79 4.73
C VAL A 268 2.47 9.75 5.72
N GLU A 269 1.24 10.19 5.43
CA GLU A 269 0.44 11.04 6.30
C GLU A 269 -0.97 10.48 6.45
N PHE A 270 -1.61 10.79 7.58
CA PHE A 270 -3.01 10.48 7.86
C PHE A 270 -3.79 11.78 8.10
N GLY A 271 -4.93 11.93 7.42
CA GLY A 271 -5.74 13.14 7.51
C GLY A 271 -4.93 14.39 7.17
N LEU A 272 -4.89 15.38 8.07
CA LEU A 272 -4.10 16.61 7.87
C LEU A 272 -2.57 16.39 7.96
N GLY A 273 -2.10 15.24 8.45
CA GLY A 273 -0.67 14.91 8.51
C GLY A 273 0.16 15.99 9.19
N PHE A 274 1.23 16.45 8.55
CA PHE A 274 2.12 17.50 9.08
C PHE A 274 1.44 18.86 9.25
N GLU A 275 0.33 19.13 8.56
CA GLU A 275 -0.40 20.39 8.71
C GLU A 275 -1.00 20.56 10.12
N GLN A 276 -1.28 19.47 10.82
CA GLN A 276 -1.74 19.51 12.22
C GLN A 276 -0.74 20.19 13.14
N THR A 277 0.56 20.07 12.88
CA THR A 277 1.62 20.63 13.74
C THR A 277 1.71 22.16 13.66
N ARG A 278 1.05 22.78 12.67
CA ARG A 278 1.03 24.23 12.43
C ARG A 278 -0.20 24.90 13.01
N ARG A 279 -1.11 24.14 13.63
CA ARG A 279 -2.40 24.60 14.15
C ARG A 279 -2.52 24.36 15.65
N PHE A 280 -3.36 25.13 16.30
CA PHE A 280 -3.72 24.88 17.70
C PHE A 280 -4.64 23.65 17.80
N GLY A 281 -4.56 22.91 18.90
CA GLY A 281 -5.36 21.69 19.12
C GLY A 281 -6.87 21.90 18.96
N SER A 282 -7.40 23.05 19.39
CA SER A 282 -8.81 23.40 19.21
C SER A 282 -9.28 23.55 17.75
N ALA A 283 -8.32 23.75 16.81
CA ALA A 283 -8.58 23.83 15.38
C ALA A 283 -8.24 22.53 14.64
N VAL A 284 -7.72 21.51 15.35
CA VAL A 284 -7.28 20.23 14.79
C VAL A 284 -8.18 19.08 15.22
N HIS A 285 -8.48 18.96 16.54
CA HIS A 285 -9.19 17.80 17.04
C HIS A 285 -10.64 17.78 16.56
N ASP A 286 -11.06 16.62 16.02
CA ASP A 286 -12.40 16.40 15.49
C ASP A 286 -13.43 16.35 16.63
N ILE A 287 -14.30 17.35 16.68
CA ILE A 287 -15.34 17.45 17.72
C ILE A 287 -16.35 16.33 17.52
N ILE A 288 -16.62 15.57 18.58
CA ILE A 288 -17.64 14.54 18.59
C ILE A 288 -18.98 15.21 18.92
N GLU A 289 -19.93 15.21 17.96
CA GLU A 289 -21.23 15.89 18.09
C GLU A 289 -22.32 15.01 18.72
N GLY A 290 -22.02 13.73 18.93
CA GLY A 290 -22.98 12.77 19.47
C GLY A 290 -23.39 11.70 18.48
N ARG A 291 -24.57 11.10 18.68
CA ARG A 291 -25.11 10.05 17.83
C ARG A 291 -26.11 10.59 16.83
N GLY A 292 -25.93 10.25 15.56
CA GLY A 292 -26.88 10.53 14.49
C GLY A 292 -27.87 9.40 14.25
N VAL A 293 -28.55 9.49 13.12
CA VAL A 293 -29.52 8.47 12.66
C VAL A 293 -28.81 7.10 12.53
N GLY A 294 -29.44 6.06 13.04
CA GLY A 294 -28.89 4.69 13.05
C GLY A 294 -27.82 4.44 14.11
N GLY A 295 -27.66 5.35 15.09
CA GLY A 295 -26.73 5.18 16.22
C GLY A 295 -25.24 5.40 15.87
N ARG A 296 -24.94 5.92 14.68
CA ARG A 296 -23.58 6.26 14.25
C ARG A 296 -23.07 7.49 15.01
N TRP A 297 -21.85 7.45 15.50
CA TRP A 297 -21.16 8.61 16.03
C TRP A 297 -20.81 9.60 14.91
N ILE A 298 -20.99 10.89 15.15
CA ILE A 298 -20.75 11.96 14.19
C ILE A 298 -19.60 12.83 14.69
N HIS A 299 -18.65 13.08 13.80
CA HIS A 299 -17.59 14.07 14.00
C HIS A 299 -17.83 15.27 13.10
N ARG A 300 -17.51 16.47 13.61
CA ARG A 300 -17.68 17.74 12.86
C ARG A 300 -16.70 17.86 11.70
N SER A 301 -15.54 17.22 11.80
CA SER A 301 -14.45 17.22 10.82
C SER A 301 -13.79 15.84 10.79
N ASN A 302 -12.89 15.63 9.85
CA ASN A 302 -12.09 14.40 9.74
C ASN A 302 -10.58 14.71 9.59
N ASN A 303 -10.10 15.62 10.44
CA ASN A 303 -8.69 16.03 10.45
C ASN A 303 -7.75 14.87 10.81
N ALA A 304 -8.22 13.93 11.64
CA ALA A 304 -7.49 12.72 12.02
C ALA A 304 -7.43 11.68 10.88
N GLY A 305 -8.21 11.86 9.80
CA GLY A 305 -8.23 10.93 8.67
C GLY A 305 -8.78 9.55 9.02
N GLY A 306 -9.85 9.49 9.83
CA GLY A 306 -10.55 8.25 10.18
C GLY A 306 -9.88 7.40 11.26
N LEU A 307 -8.75 7.84 11.83
CA LEU A 307 -7.98 7.11 12.83
C LEU A 307 -7.72 7.95 14.08
N THR A 308 -8.10 7.44 15.24
CA THR A 308 -7.83 8.07 16.53
C THR A 308 -7.16 7.07 17.46
N GLY A 309 -5.93 7.37 17.89
CA GLY A 309 -5.17 6.46 18.78
C GLY A 309 -4.81 5.10 18.15
N GLY A 310 -4.73 5.01 16.82
CA GLY A 310 -4.45 3.77 16.10
C GLY A 310 -5.66 2.87 15.85
N VAL A 311 -6.88 3.43 16.01
CA VAL A 311 -8.15 2.72 15.87
C VAL A 311 -9.07 3.51 14.93
N THR A 312 -9.84 2.83 14.07
CA THR A 312 -10.84 3.48 13.23
C THR A 312 -11.93 4.13 14.09
N ASN A 313 -12.32 5.37 13.74
CA ASN A 313 -13.32 6.16 14.47
C ASN A 313 -14.70 6.22 13.77
N GLY A 314 -14.84 5.56 12.61
CA GLY A 314 -16.07 5.51 11.81
C GLY A 314 -16.16 6.58 10.71
N GLU A 315 -15.24 7.54 10.68
CA GLU A 315 -15.08 8.48 9.56
C GLU A 315 -14.24 7.83 8.44
N PRO A 316 -14.26 8.41 7.23
CA PRO A 316 -13.44 7.92 6.13
C PRO A 316 -11.96 7.88 6.49
N LEU A 317 -11.30 6.75 6.20
CA LEU A 317 -9.84 6.67 6.30
C LEU A 317 -9.22 7.49 5.17
N VAL A 318 -8.26 8.35 5.50
CA VAL A 318 -7.51 9.17 4.54
C VAL A 318 -6.01 8.95 4.77
N VAL A 319 -5.34 8.38 3.76
CA VAL A 319 -3.89 8.08 3.79
C VAL A 319 -3.22 8.69 2.57
N ARG A 320 -2.17 9.48 2.76
CA ARG A 320 -1.36 10.07 1.70
C ARG A 320 -0.01 9.39 1.62
N GLY A 321 0.47 9.20 0.37
CA GLY A 321 1.80 8.69 0.10
C GLY A 321 2.61 9.66 -0.74
N ALA A 322 3.75 10.13 -0.22
CA ALA A 322 4.69 10.99 -0.94
C ALA A 322 5.61 10.15 -1.83
N VAL A 323 5.53 10.39 -3.13
CA VAL A 323 6.22 9.66 -4.20
C VAL A 323 7.42 10.48 -4.66
N LYS A 324 8.64 9.95 -4.49
CA LYS A 324 9.84 10.59 -5.03
C LYS A 324 9.87 10.52 -6.57
N PRO A 325 10.63 11.40 -7.26
CA PRO A 325 10.93 11.24 -8.67
C PRO A 325 11.58 9.89 -8.98
N ILE A 326 11.34 9.35 -10.17
CA ILE A 326 11.92 8.09 -10.62
C ILE A 326 13.42 8.27 -10.80
N SER A 327 14.21 7.29 -10.36
CA SER A 327 15.68 7.36 -10.37
C SER A 327 16.35 7.19 -11.72
N THR A 328 15.60 6.77 -12.76
CA THR A 328 16.11 6.64 -14.13
C THR A 328 15.65 7.84 -14.94
N LEU A 329 16.57 8.77 -15.23
CA LEU A 329 16.33 10.00 -15.98
C LEU A 329 16.77 9.83 -17.44
N ALA A 330 16.06 10.48 -18.39
CA ALA A 330 16.48 10.51 -19.79
C ALA A 330 17.85 11.22 -19.97
N LYS A 331 18.14 12.19 -19.07
CA LYS A 331 19.44 12.79 -18.89
C LYS A 331 20.11 12.18 -17.65
N PRO A 332 20.86 11.06 -17.79
CA PRO A 332 21.37 10.32 -16.63
C PRO A 332 22.31 11.17 -15.77
N LEU A 333 22.19 11.01 -14.46
CA LEU A 333 23.09 11.64 -13.50
C LEU A 333 24.48 10.98 -13.50
N PRO A 334 25.53 11.68 -13.06
CA PRO A 334 26.83 11.08 -12.75
C PRO A 334 26.67 9.99 -11.67
N SER A 335 27.55 8.97 -11.73
CA SER A 335 27.52 7.85 -10.80
C SER A 335 28.89 7.20 -10.67
N ALA A 336 28.94 5.91 -10.29
CA ALA A 336 30.15 5.12 -10.24
C ALA A 336 29.92 3.74 -10.86
N ASP A 337 31.01 3.13 -11.31
CA ASP A 337 31.04 1.73 -11.68
C ASP A 337 31.24 0.85 -10.44
N LEU A 338 30.44 -0.17 -10.27
CA LEU A 338 30.44 -1.06 -9.10
C LEU A 338 31.74 -1.86 -8.97
N LEU A 339 32.35 -2.26 -10.10
CA LEU A 339 33.49 -3.16 -10.10
C LEU A 339 34.81 -2.41 -9.92
N THR A 340 34.95 -1.26 -10.56
CA THR A 340 36.20 -0.47 -10.50
C THR A 340 36.19 0.56 -9.38
N GLY A 341 35.02 0.95 -8.89
CA GLY A 341 34.84 2.06 -7.93
C GLY A 341 35.05 3.45 -8.55
N GLU A 342 35.34 3.53 -9.86
CA GLU A 342 35.60 4.78 -10.53
C GLU A 342 34.31 5.56 -10.83
N ALA A 343 34.42 6.88 -10.75
CA ALA A 343 33.33 7.78 -11.13
C ALA A 343 33.05 7.68 -12.64
N VAL A 344 31.77 7.67 -13.00
CA VAL A 344 31.30 7.68 -14.39
C VAL A 344 30.38 8.87 -14.62
N GLU A 345 30.46 9.48 -15.79
CA GLU A 345 29.64 10.65 -16.13
C GLU A 345 28.14 10.34 -16.20
N LYS A 346 27.78 9.10 -16.50
CA LYS A 346 26.39 8.67 -16.73
C LYS A 346 26.10 7.34 -16.05
N ALA A 347 25.10 7.33 -15.18
CA ALA A 347 24.52 6.13 -14.61
C ALA A 347 23.92 5.22 -15.70
N HIS A 348 23.61 3.98 -15.34
CA HIS A 348 22.86 3.09 -16.20
C HIS A 348 21.49 3.71 -16.57
N TYR A 349 21.12 3.63 -17.84
CA TYR A 349 19.87 4.16 -18.35
C TYR A 349 19.00 3.03 -18.91
N GLU A 350 17.78 2.95 -18.39
CA GLU A 350 16.68 2.18 -18.98
C GLU A 350 15.51 3.11 -19.30
N ARG A 351 14.65 2.69 -20.22
CA ARG A 351 13.43 3.46 -20.51
C ARG A 351 12.58 3.58 -19.25
N SER A 352 12.20 4.79 -18.92
CA SER A 352 11.49 5.14 -17.70
C SER A 352 10.28 6.02 -17.96
N ASP A 353 9.36 6.04 -17.02
CA ASP A 353 8.25 6.99 -16.95
C ASP A 353 8.78 8.37 -16.52
N ILE A 354 8.06 9.43 -16.82
CA ILE A 354 8.34 10.79 -16.31
C ILE A 354 7.71 10.99 -14.93
N SER A 355 6.48 10.52 -14.79
CA SER A 355 5.75 10.47 -13.49
C SER A 355 4.96 9.18 -13.37
N VAL A 356 4.85 8.67 -12.15
CA VAL A 356 4.11 7.44 -11.82
C VAL A 356 3.09 7.64 -10.70
N VAL A 357 2.80 8.88 -10.32
CA VAL A 357 1.92 9.18 -9.19
C VAL A 357 0.55 8.51 -9.34
N PRO A 358 -0.13 8.54 -10.50
CA PRO A 358 -1.42 7.85 -10.68
C PRO A 358 -1.33 6.34 -10.45
N ALA A 359 -0.29 5.70 -10.97
CA ALA A 359 -0.06 4.27 -10.77
C ALA A 359 0.30 3.93 -9.33
N ALA A 360 1.08 4.80 -8.66
CA ALA A 360 1.42 4.66 -7.25
C ALA A 360 0.17 4.71 -6.36
N GLY A 361 -0.82 5.54 -6.70
CA GLY A 361 -2.13 5.55 -6.04
C GLY A 361 -2.83 4.19 -6.09
N VAL A 362 -2.85 3.53 -7.25
CA VAL A 362 -3.45 2.18 -7.38
C VAL A 362 -2.69 1.13 -6.57
N VAL A 363 -1.35 1.23 -6.52
CA VAL A 363 -0.54 0.37 -5.64
C VAL A 363 -0.81 0.70 -4.17
N GLY A 364 -0.98 1.99 -3.82
CA GLY A 364 -1.39 2.45 -2.50
C GLY A 364 -2.73 1.86 -2.08
N GLU A 365 -3.75 1.88 -2.97
CA GLU A 365 -5.03 1.20 -2.74
C GLU A 365 -4.81 -0.27 -2.38
N ALA A 366 -4.00 -0.99 -3.16
CA ALA A 366 -3.75 -2.42 -2.94
C ALA A 366 -3.14 -2.67 -1.55
N MET A 367 -2.14 -1.88 -1.14
CA MET A 367 -1.48 -2.04 0.16
C MET A 367 -2.39 -1.65 1.33
N VAL A 368 -3.18 -0.58 1.18
CA VAL A 368 -4.19 -0.19 2.16
C VAL A 368 -5.27 -1.28 2.29
N MET A 369 -5.78 -1.80 1.17
CA MET A 369 -6.80 -2.87 1.17
C MET A 369 -6.31 -4.16 1.82
N MET A 370 -5.06 -4.58 1.56
CA MET A 370 -4.49 -5.75 2.22
C MET A 370 -4.42 -5.56 3.74
N THR A 371 -4.01 -4.37 4.20
CA THR A 371 -3.93 -4.05 5.63
C THR A 371 -5.31 -3.96 6.28
N LEU A 372 -6.29 -3.35 5.61
CA LEU A 372 -7.66 -3.26 6.12
C LEU A 372 -8.35 -4.62 6.16
N ALA A 373 -8.15 -5.45 5.13
CA ALA A 373 -8.69 -6.81 5.10
C ALA A 373 -8.11 -7.66 6.25
N ASP A 374 -6.80 -7.55 6.52
CA ASP A 374 -6.16 -8.21 7.66
C ASP A 374 -6.77 -7.72 8.99
N ALA A 375 -6.96 -6.42 9.18
CA ALA A 375 -7.59 -5.86 10.38
C ALA A 375 -9.05 -6.30 10.54
N MET A 376 -9.81 -6.42 9.45
CA MET A 376 -11.18 -6.96 9.46
C MET A 376 -11.20 -8.42 9.90
N LEU A 377 -10.30 -9.24 9.35
CA LEU A 377 -10.17 -10.66 9.69
C LEU A 377 -9.67 -10.87 11.13
N ASP A 378 -8.75 -10.04 11.61
CA ASP A 378 -8.28 -10.08 13.00
C ASP A 378 -9.42 -9.81 13.98
N LYS A 379 -10.26 -8.82 13.68
CA LYS A 379 -11.36 -8.40 14.55
C LYS A 379 -12.57 -9.32 14.51
N PHE A 380 -13.00 -9.72 13.31
CA PHE A 380 -14.27 -10.44 13.13
C PHE A 380 -14.09 -11.94 12.99
N GLY A 381 -12.92 -12.42 12.62
CA GLY A 381 -12.60 -13.84 12.53
C GLY A 381 -13.42 -14.57 11.47
N GLY A 382 -13.53 -15.90 11.64
CA GLY A 382 -14.24 -16.78 10.72
C GLY A 382 -13.34 -17.37 9.62
N ASP A 383 -13.69 -18.59 9.18
CA ASP A 383 -13.03 -19.29 8.10
C ASP A 383 -13.83 -19.20 6.79
N SER A 384 -15.07 -18.72 6.88
CA SER A 384 -15.97 -18.47 5.76
C SER A 384 -16.46 -17.02 5.73
N LEU A 385 -16.83 -16.55 4.52
CA LEU A 385 -17.40 -15.21 4.33
C LEU A 385 -18.70 -15.01 5.13
N VAL A 386 -19.50 -16.06 5.31
CA VAL A 386 -20.76 -16.01 6.08
C VAL A 386 -20.48 -15.72 7.55
N GLU A 387 -19.52 -16.42 8.16
CA GLU A 387 -19.17 -16.20 9.57
C GLU A 387 -18.66 -14.77 9.82
N ILE A 388 -17.83 -14.26 8.91
CA ILE A 388 -17.29 -12.90 9.03
C ILE A 388 -18.42 -11.86 8.95
N ARG A 389 -19.36 -12.02 8.03
CA ARG A 389 -20.52 -11.14 7.91
C ARG A 389 -21.38 -11.16 9.17
N ASP A 390 -21.71 -12.35 9.66
CA ASP A 390 -22.51 -12.51 10.89
C ASP A 390 -21.85 -11.83 12.09
N ASN A 391 -20.53 -11.97 12.23
CA ASN A 391 -19.78 -11.36 13.32
C ASN A 391 -19.71 -9.81 13.18
N LEU A 392 -19.54 -9.31 11.95
CA LEU A 392 -19.56 -7.88 11.67
C LEU A 392 -20.94 -7.28 11.94
N ASP A 393 -22.02 -7.93 11.52
CA ASP A 393 -23.38 -7.43 11.70
C ASP A 393 -23.79 -7.41 13.18
N ARG A 394 -23.47 -8.46 13.94
CA ARG A 394 -23.65 -8.45 15.40
C ARG A 394 -22.85 -7.34 16.09
N TYR A 395 -21.64 -7.08 15.62
CA TYR A 395 -20.83 -5.99 16.14
C TYR A 395 -21.45 -4.63 15.84
N ARG A 396 -21.90 -4.39 14.58
CA ARG A 396 -22.57 -3.16 14.17
C ARG A 396 -23.86 -2.92 14.98
N GLU A 397 -24.68 -3.94 15.16
CA GLU A 397 -25.86 -3.87 16.02
C GLU A 397 -25.49 -3.49 17.47
N ARG A 398 -24.49 -4.12 18.04
CA ARG A 398 -24.06 -3.84 19.42
C ARG A 398 -23.61 -2.39 19.62
N ILE A 399 -22.82 -1.84 18.71
CA ILE A 399 -22.30 -0.46 18.83
C ILE A 399 -23.33 0.60 18.47
N SER A 400 -24.41 0.26 17.73
CA SER A 400 -25.49 1.16 17.39
C SER A 400 -26.53 1.33 18.52
N ARG A 401 -26.60 0.37 19.45
CA ARG A 401 -27.53 0.41 20.59
C ARG A 401 -27.10 1.51 21.58
N GLU A 402 -28.09 2.12 22.23
CA GLU A 402 -27.81 3.01 23.36
C GLU A 402 -27.14 2.19 24.50
N PRO A 403 -26.19 2.80 25.24
CA PRO A 403 -25.63 2.16 26.42
C PRO A 403 -26.77 1.82 27.39
N VAL A 404 -26.96 0.54 27.71
CA VAL A 404 -27.84 0.14 28.81
C VAL A 404 -27.17 0.61 30.10
N PRO A 405 -27.81 1.48 30.92
CA PRO A 405 -27.23 1.86 32.20
C PRO A 405 -27.00 0.58 33.03
N PRO A 406 -25.91 0.48 33.79
CA PRO A 406 -25.68 -0.68 34.66
C PRO A 406 -26.89 -0.87 35.53
N SER A 407 -27.44 -2.09 35.56
CA SER A 407 -28.54 -2.42 36.48
C SER A 407 -28.10 -2.13 37.90
N SER A 408 -28.98 -1.57 38.71
CA SER A 408 -28.71 -1.23 40.12
C SER A 408 -28.22 -2.44 40.98
N GLU A 409 -28.39 -3.66 40.47
CA GLU A 409 -27.89 -4.89 41.09
C GLU A 409 -26.38 -5.15 40.87
N SER A 410 -25.76 -4.59 39.84
CA SER A 410 -24.31 -4.77 39.57
C SER A 410 -23.42 -3.81 40.38
N SER A 411 -23.96 -2.70 40.90
CA SER A 411 -23.21 -1.76 41.74
C SER A 411 -23.08 -2.22 43.19
N ALA A 412 -23.92 -3.16 43.66
CA ALA A 412 -23.88 -3.69 45.01
C ALA A 412 -22.75 -4.73 45.24
N ALA A 413 -22.20 -5.31 44.19
CA ALA A 413 -21.18 -6.38 44.31
C ALA A 413 -19.72 -5.86 44.43
N ILE A 414 -19.45 -4.57 44.24
CA ILE A 414 -18.10 -4.00 44.33
C ILE A 414 -17.80 -3.31 45.67
N GLY A 415 -18.79 -3.25 46.58
CA GLY A 415 -18.73 -2.44 47.79
C GLY A 415 -18.66 -3.17 49.15
N ALA A 416 -18.36 -4.47 49.20
CA ALA A 416 -18.29 -5.19 50.46
C ALA A 416 -17.01 -6.00 50.63
N SER A 417 -15.93 -5.34 51.02
CA SER A 417 -14.87 -5.98 51.83
C SER A 417 -15.10 -5.65 53.28
N PRO A 418 -15.32 -6.63 54.18
CA PRO A 418 -15.42 -6.36 55.60
C PRO A 418 -14.01 -6.10 56.15
N GLY A 419 -13.75 -4.86 56.49
CA GLY A 419 -12.59 -4.48 57.28
C GLY A 419 -12.75 -5.00 58.71
N THR A 420 -11.98 -5.97 59.11
CA THR A 420 -11.76 -6.32 60.50
C THR A 420 -10.84 -5.30 61.13
N HIS A 421 -11.42 -4.36 61.92
CA HIS A 421 -10.67 -3.60 62.89
C HIS A 421 -10.48 -4.46 64.16
N ALA A 422 -9.25 -4.89 64.40
CA ALA A 422 -8.81 -5.31 65.71
C ALA A 422 -8.28 -4.08 66.46
N SER A 423 -8.99 -3.73 67.53
CA SER A 423 -8.55 -2.76 68.53
C SER A 423 -7.47 -3.40 69.36
N GLY A 424 -6.34 -2.74 69.54
CA GLY A 424 -5.28 -3.09 70.53
C GLY A 424 -4.82 -1.80 71.19
N GLU A 425 -5.07 -1.75 72.47
CA GLU A 425 -4.78 -0.66 73.43
C GLU A 425 -3.27 -0.39 73.66
N ALA A 426 -3.00 0.83 73.85
CA ALA A 426 -2.16 1.53 74.82
C ALA A 426 -0.76 0.99 75.18
N GLY A 427 0.24 1.86 75.09
CA GLY A 427 1.54 1.76 75.75
C GLY A 427 2.28 3.07 75.65
N SER A 428 2.26 3.84 76.77
CA SER A 428 2.92 5.10 77.05
C SER A 428 4.45 4.98 77.20
N GLY A 429 5.16 6.10 76.95
CA GLY A 429 6.53 6.40 77.44
C GLY A 429 7.46 6.84 76.34
N GLY A 430 7.88 8.07 76.29
CA GLY A 430 8.79 8.81 77.08
C GLY A 430 10.07 9.08 76.39
N ASP A 431 10.32 10.33 76.15
CA ASP A 431 11.62 11.05 76.04
C ASP A 431 12.80 10.42 75.28
N ASP A 432 13.22 11.04 74.20
CA ASP A 432 14.33 12.01 74.07
C ASP A 432 14.42 12.54 72.63
#